data_dc01c015b071f9e4adf7aca554b6c8b6
#
_entry.id   dc01c015b071f9e4adf7aca554b6c8b6
#
_cell.length_a   1.000
_cell.length_b   1.000
_cell.length_c   1.000
_cell.angle_alpha   90.00
_cell.angle_beta   90.00
_cell.angle_gamma   90.00
#
_symmetry.space_group_name_H-M   'P 1'
#
loop_
_entity.id
_entity.type
_entity.pdbx_description
1 polymer ?
#
loop_
_entity_poly.entity_id
_entity_poly.type
_entity_poly.pdbx_seq_one_letter_code
_entity_poly.pdbx_strand_id
1 'polypeptide(L)'
;MTPSAARHDDTALPRRLALLVVLAIAATLCAVWWGHAGGAASPGALSAIQAQATPAPVTGVFIEPGDGRAPLLDEIAAARVAIDLEVYIITDEVILAALEDAQRRGVRVRVILEQHPFGGGGGQEAIFARLENAGIAVRWGNPAFRFTHIKTMTIDDEVAIIMNQNITSSAFTTNRDSGVITNDPTAVRTAAAIFAADWDRGPEPPPAPLVVSPTNARERLLGLVQSARQSLDVYAEVLRDPEILEALIAAETRGVQVRIVVSPSPDFAAERHQLATAGIDIRLMGHLYVHAKVIIADGERAFVGSQNLSATSLDQNRELGIVIADPINLARLTRTFEIDFRAGTPQETP
;
A
#
# COMPACT_ATOMS: atom_id res chain seq x y z
N MET A 1 66.41 48.76 2.16
CA MET A 1 66.33 49.36 0.81
C MET A 1 64.87 49.40 0.45
N THR A 2 64.36 50.55 0.29
CA THR A 2 62.97 51.01 0.08
C THR A 2 62.48 50.83 -1.36
N PRO A 3 61.25 51.26 -1.66
CA PRO A 3 60.05 50.50 -2.06
C PRO A 3 59.64 50.88 -3.47
N SER A 4 58.64 50.20 -3.98
CA SER A 4 57.90 50.72 -5.17
C SER A 4 56.41 50.53 -4.99
N ALA A 5 55.73 51.64 -5.13
CA ALA A 5 54.29 51.81 -5.06
C ALA A 5 53.58 51.28 -6.31
N ALA A 6 52.41 50.70 -6.14
CA ALA A 6 51.46 50.46 -7.23
C ALA A 6 50.17 51.24 -6.94
N ARG A 7 49.68 51.91 -7.98
CA ARG A 7 48.56 52.83 -7.96
C ARG A 7 47.20 52.14 -7.91
N HIS A 8 46.29 52.73 -7.13
CA HIS A 8 44.86 52.52 -7.23
C HIS A 8 44.31 53.08 -8.54
N ASP A 9 43.47 52.29 -9.20
CA ASP A 9 42.57 52.79 -10.23
C ASP A 9 41.13 52.63 -9.72
N ASP A 10 40.55 53.78 -9.37
CA ASP A 10 39.16 53.92 -8.93
C ASP A 10 38.30 54.13 -10.17
N THR A 11 37.52 53.09 -10.57
CA THR A 11 36.42 53.28 -11.51
C THR A 11 35.09 52.98 -10.85
N ALA A 12 34.62 53.96 -10.06
CA ALA A 12 33.26 53.91 -9.52
C ALA A 12 32.23 54.20 -10.61
N LEU A 13 31.39 53.25 -10.93
CA LEU A 13 30.17 53.49 -11.74
C LEU A 13 29.24 54.49 -11.03
N PRO A 14 28.57 55.40 -11.76
CA PRO A 14 27.70 56.39 -11.16
C PRO A 14 26.48 55.72 -10.50
N ARG A 15 26.22 56.06 -9.25
CA ARG A 15 25.11 55.55 -8.42
C ARG A 15 23.73 55.49 -9.05
N ARG A 16 23.49 56.28 -10.08
CA ARG A 16 22.20 56.31 -10.84
C ARG A 16 22.03 55.09 -11.75
N LEU A 17 23.10 54.52 -12.29
CA LEU A 17 23.01 53.31 -13.15
C LEU A 17 22.76 52.03 -12.33
N ALA A 18 23.36 51.96 -11.11
CA ALA A 18 23.15 50.84 -10.18
C ALA A 18 21.68 50.76 -9.70
N LEU A 19 21.00 51.88 -9.51
CA LEU A 19 19.59 51.90 -9.08
C LEU A 19 18.65 51.41 -10.14
N LEU A 20 18.90 51.74 -11.42
CA LEU A 20 18.07 51.28 -12.55
C LEU A 20 18.23 49.78 -12.82
N VAL A 21 19.43 49.22 -12.63
CA VAL A 21 19.68 47.80 -12.80
C VAL A 21 18.99 46.98 -11.67
N VAL A 22 19.02 47.48 -10.43
CA VAL A 22 18.33 46.83 -9.29
C VAL A 22 16.82 46.85 -9.46
N LEU A 23 16.24 47.94 -9.96
CA LEU A 23 14.80 48.04 -10.22
C LEU A 23 14.36 47.15 -11.40
N ALA A 24 15.18 46.98 -12.44
CA ALA A 24 14.92 46.07 -13.55
C ALA A 24 14.95 44.60 -13.12
N ILE A 25 15.89 44.22 -12.27
CA ILE A 25 15.99 42.86 -11.72
C ILE A 25 14.81 42.55 -10.77
N ALA A 26 14.39 43.53 -9.95
CA ALA A 26 13.23 43.35 -9.07
C ALA A 26 11.92 43.21 -9.87
N ALA A 27 11.74 43.94 -10.95
CA ALA A 27 10.56 43.81 -11.82
C ALA A 27 10.52 42.47 -12.56
N THR A 28 11.67 41.97 -13.00
CA THR A 28 11.77 40.66 -13.66
C THR A 28 11.52 39.52 -12.70
N LEU A 29 12.00 39.59 -11.45
CA LEU A 29 11.74 38.59 -10.41
C LEU A 29 10.26 38.60 -9.97
N CYS A 30 9.61 39.75 -9.86
CA CYS A 30 8.17 39.82 -9.57
C CYS A 30 7.32 39.24 -10.71
N ALA A 31 7.68 39.44 -11.97
CA ALA A 31 6.98 38.87 -13.11
C ALA A 31 7.14 37.35 -13.20
N VAL A 32 8.30 36.81 -12.85
CA VAL A 32 8.54 35.35 -12.78
C VAL A 32 7.79 34.76 -11.58
N TRP A 33 7.70 35.44 -10.45
CA TRP A 33 6.99 34.93 -9.27
C TRP A 33 5.46 34.94 -9.42
N TRP A 34 4.90 35.94 -10.16
CA TRP A 34 3.47 35.99 -10.44
C TRP A 34 3.05 35.03 -11.57
N GLY A 35 3.96 34.64 -12.45
CA GLY A 35 3.73 33.61 -13.46
C GLY A 35 3.68 32.17 -12.93
N HIS A 36 4.17 31.92 -11.69
CA HIS A 36 4.15 30.60 -11.04
C HIS A 36 3.09 30.45 -9.94
N ALA A 37 2.38 31.52 -9.58
CA ALA A 37 1.35 31.48 -8.54
C ALA A 37 -0.09 31.28 -9.08
N GLY A 38 -0.24 30.94 -10.36
CA GLY A 38 -1.53 30.80 -11.02
C GLY A 38 -1.76 29.50 -11.78
N GLY A 39 -1.06 28.44 -11.42
CA GLY A 39 -1.38 27.08 -11.86
C GLY A 39 -2.55 26.51 -11.07
N ALA A 40 -3.76 27.07 -11.22
CA ALA A 40 -4.97 26.33 -10.87
C ALA A 40 -4.94 25.06 -11.72
N ALA A 41 -4.81 23.89 -11.08
CA ALA A 41 -4.95 22.61 -11.76
C ALA A 41 -6.22 22.65 -12.59
N SER A 42 -6.10 22.41 -13.89
CA SER A 42 -7.24 22.44 -14.80
C SER A 42 -8.33 21.54 -14.23
N PRO A 43 -9.62 21.93 -14.22
CA PRO A 43 -10.72 21.10 -13.75
C PRO A 43 -10.75 19.69 -14.39
N GLY A 44 -10.14 19.53 -15.57
CA GLY A 44 -9.96 18.27 -16.26
C GLY A 44 -8.94 17.33 -15.63
N ALA A 45 -7.89 17.82 -14.94
CA ALA A 45 -6.90 16.97 -14.29
C ALA A 45 -7.48 16.32 -13.01
N LEU A 46 -8.25 17.08 -12.23
CA LEU A 46 -8.97 16.52 -11.07
C LEU A 46 -10.06 15.54 -11.49
N SER A 47 -10.73 15.79 -12.62
CA SER A 47 -11.73 14.87 -13.19
C SER A 47 -11.10 13.57 -13.72
N ALA A 48 -9.89 13.62 -14.30
CA ALA A 48 -9.18 12.44 -14.76
C ALA A 48 -8.70 11.54 -13.60
N ILE A 49 -8.25 12.15 -12.49
CA ILE A 49 -7.86 11.42 -11.27
C ILE A 49 -9.10 10.77 -10.62
N GLN A 50 -10.24 11.42 -10.64
CA GLN A 50 -11.50 10.87 -10.12
C GLN A 50 -12.09 9.75 -10.99
N ALA A 51 -11.82 9.74 -12.30
CA ALA A 51 -12.35 8.75 -13.23
C ALA A 51 -11.62 7.39 -13.20
N GLN A 52 -10.46 7.28 -12.53
CA GLN A 52 -9.61 6.09 -12.61
C GLN A 52 -9.84 5.01 -11.56
N ALA A 53 -10.79 5.17 -10.66
CA ALA A 53 -11.03 4.18 -9.60
C ALA A 53 -12.47 3.68 -9.61
N THR A 54 -12.88 2.99 -10.70
CA THR A 54 -14.11 2.18 -10.60
C THR A 54 -13.80 1.03 -9.63
N PRO A 55 -14.51 0.94 -8.49
CA PRO A 55 -14.31 -0.13 -7.55
C PRO A 55 -14.69 -1.47 -8.17
N ALA A 56 -13.91 -2.51 -7.88
CA ALA A 56 -14.19 -3.86 -8.33
C ALA A 56 -15.35 -4.47 -7.52
N PRO A 57 -16.27 -5.20 -8.14
CA PRO A 57 -17.24 -6.04 -7.44
C PRO A 57 -16.53 -7.06 -6.56
N VAL A 58 -17.03 -7.30 -5.36
CA VAL A 58 -16.49 -8.29 -4.42
C VAL A 58 -17.55 -9.29 -4.00
N THR A 59 -17.15 -10.54 -3.84
CA THR A 59 -18.02 -11.61 -3.31
C THR A 59 -17.97 -11.62 -1.78
N GLY A 60 -16.83 -11.25 -1.18
CA GLY A 60 -16.71 -11.19 0.26
C GLY A 60 -15.43 -10.50 0.74
N VAL A 61 -15.48 -10.02 1.98
CA VAL A 61 -14.33 -9.59 2.77
C VAL A 61 -14.20 -10.54 3.95
N PHE A 62 -13.00 -10.95 4.28
CA PHE A 62 -12.71 -11.65 5.54
C PHE A 62 -11.78 -10.83 6.41
N ILE A 63 -11.91 -10.98 7.73
CA ILE A 63 -11.21 -10.17 8.73
C ILE A 63 -10.71 -11.07 9.84
N GLU A 64 -9.40 -11.06 10.05
CA GLU A 64 -8.74 -11.87 11.05
C GLU A 64 -8.64 -11.16 12.42
N PRO A 65 -8.63 -11.94 13.50
CA PRO A 65 -8.65 -13.40 13.58
C PRO A 65 -10.05 -14.04 13.53
N GLY A 66 -11.09 -13.28 13.24
CA GLY A 66 -12.49 -13.73 13.38
C GLY A 66 -12.94 -14.79 12.38
N ASP A 67 -12.48 -14.72 11.14
CA ASP A 67 -12.86 -15.67 10.07
C ASP A 67 -11.91 -16.87 9.98
N GLY A 68 -10.70 -16.71 10.45
CA GLY A 68 -9.69 -17.78 10.46
C GLY A 68 -9.34 -18.29 9.06
N ARG A 69 -9.03 -19.57 8.96
CA ARG A 69 -8.60 -20.18 7.69
C ARG A 69 -9.72 -20.47 6.69
N ALA A 70 -10.97 -20.48 7.15
CA ALA A 70 -12.09 -20.96 6.36
C ALA A 70 -12.19 -20.28 4.98
N PRO A 71 -12.07 -18.94 4.84
CA PRO A 71 -12.18 -18.29 3.54
C PRO A 71 -11.18 -18.81 2.50
N LEU A 72 -9.94 -19.10 2.92
CA LEU A 72 -8.92 -19.64 2.03
C LEU A 72 -9.15 -21.15 1.75
N LEU A 73 -9.51 -21.90 2.78
CA LEU A 73 -9.74 -23.34 2.65
C LEU A 73 -10.91 -23.68 1.74
N ASP A 74 -12.00 -22.91 1.84
CA ASP A 74 -13.20 -23.10 1.02
C ASP A 74 -12.88 -22.90 -0.46
N GLU A 75 -12.13 -21.85 -0.80
CA GLU A 75 -11.73 -21.56 -2.18
C GLU A 75 -10.72 -22.58 -2.71
N ILE A 76 -9.72 -23.01 -1.90
CA ILE A 76 -8.77 -24.05 -2.26
C ILE A 76 -9.51 -25.40 -2.49
N ALA A 77 -10.49 -25.72 -1.66
CA ALA A 77 -11.27 -26.93 -1.79
C ALA A 77 -12.16 -26.93 -3.04
N ALA A 78 -12.68 -25.75 -3.42
CA ALA A 78 -13.52 -25.55 -4.62
C ALA A 78 -12.71 -25.62 -5.93
N ALA A 79 -11.41 -25.40 -5.90
CA ALA A 79 -10.53 -25.38 -7.07
C ALA A 79 -10.58 -26.68 -7.89
N ARG A 80 -10.68 -26.55 -9.23
CA ARG A 80 -10.84 -27.65 -10.18
C ARG A 80 -9.76 -27.71 -11.24
N VAL A 81 -9.15 -26.57 -11.61
CA VAL A 81 -8.24 -26.45 -12.74
C VAL A 81 -6.87 -25.97 -12.27
N ALA A 82 -6.81 -24.82 -11.59
CA ALA A 82 -5.55 -24.18 -11.21
C ALA A 82 -5.66 -23.33 -9.95
N ILE A 83 -4.57 -23.30 -9.18
CA ILE A 83 -4.31 -22.37 -8.10
C ILE A 83 -2.96 -21.73 -8.36
N ASP A 84 -2.92 -20.40 -8.45
CA ASP A 84 -1.71 -19.61 -8.55
C ASP A 84 -1.59 -18.73 -7.31
N LEU A 85 -0.62 -19.01 -6.45
CA LEU A 85 -0.36 -18.33 -5.19
C LEU A 85 0.94 -17.56 -5.25
N GLU A 86 0.90 -16.27 -4.97
CA GLU A 86 2.09 -15.47 -4.71
C GLU A 86 2.01 -14.91 -3.29
N VAL A 87 3.00 -15.26 -2.46
CA VAL A 87 2.96 -14.94 -1.05
C VAL A 87 4.35 -14.67 -0.47
N TYR A 88 4.43 -13.65 0.39
CA TYR A 88 5.67 -13.27 1.06
C TYR A 88 6.16 -14.34 2.03
N ILE A 89 5.30 -14.82 2.93
CA ILE A 89 5.61 -15.90 3.88
C ILE A 89 4.42 -16.86 3.97
N ILE A 90 4.69 -18.16 3.84
CA ILE A 90 3.74 -19.22 4.13
C ILE A 90 4.40 -20.26 5.06
N THR A 91 3.76 -20.52 6.21
CA THR A 91 4.19 -21.50 7.21
C THR A 91 3.01 -22.21 7.88
N ASP A 92 1.78 -21.88 7.49
CA ASP A 92 0.59 -22.48 8.07
C ASP A 92 0.38 -23.90 7.53
N GLU A 93 0.51 -24.88 8.42
CA GLU A 93 0.46 -26.30 8.07
C GLU A 93 -0.86 -26.73 7.43
N VAL A 94 -1.98 -26.10 7.85
CA VAL A 94 -3.32 -26.44 7.35
C VAL A 94 -3.48 -25.97 5.89
N ILE A 95 -3.05 -24.76 5.58
CA ILE A 95 -3.11 -24.23 4.22
C ILE A 95 -2.11 -24.96 3.31
N LEU A 96 -0.89 -25.26 3.79
CA LEU A 96 0.08 -26.05 3.04
C LEU A 96 -0.48 -27.42 2.67
N ALA A 97 -1.08 -28.13 3.64
CA ALA A 97 -1.73 -29.42 3.39
C ALA A 97 -2.88 -29.31 2.38
N ALA A 98 -3.68 -28.23 2.44
CA ALA A 98 -4.77 -28.02 1.50
C ALA A 98 -4.27 -27.79 0.04
N LEU A 99 -3.15 -27.09 -0.13
CA LEU A 99 -2.52 -26.91 -1.46
C LEU A 99 -1.96 -28.24 -1.99
N GLU A 100 -1.30 -29.04 -1.13
CA GLU A 100 -0.84 -30.38 -1.48
C GLU A 100 -1.99 -31.31 -1.85
N ASP A 101 -3.13 -31.20 -1.16
CA ASP A 101 -4.35 -31.96 -1.47
C ASP A 101 -4.96 -31.53 -2.80
N ALA A 102 -4.98 -30.23 -3.11
CA ALA A 102 -5.42 -29.72 -4.41
C ALA A 102 -4.55 -30.29 -5.54
N GLN A 103 -3.22 -30.27 -5.38
CA GLN A 103 -2.29 -30.88 -6.34
C GLN A 103 -2.55 -32.38 -6.53
N ARG A 104 -2.82 -33.13 -5.45
CA ARG A 104 -3.16 -34.54 -5.52
C ARG A 104 -4.51 -34.83 -6.19
N ARG A 105 -5.45 -33.89 -6.12
CA ARG A 105 -6.73 -33.94 -6.87
C ARG A 105 -6.56 -33.69 -8.35
N GLY A 106 -5.37 -33.27 -8.81
CA GLY A 106 -5.08 -32.95 -10.22
C GLY A 106 -5.25 -31.45 -10.56
N VAL A 107 -5.47 -30.61 -9.55
CA VAL A 107 -5.42 -29.15 -9.71
C VAL A 107 -3.98 -28.73 -9.93
N ARG A 108 -3.69 -27.94 -10.94
CA ARG A 108 -2.36 -27.37 -11.17
C ARG A 108 -2.07 -26.29 -10.11
N VAL A 109 -1.14 -26.53 -9.21
CA VAL A 109 -0.75 -25.55 -8.21
C VAL A 109 0.62 -24.96 -8.56
N ARG A 110 0.69 -23.61 -8.58
CA ARG A 110 1.96 -22.86 -8.73
C ARG A 110 2.10 -21.90 -7.56
N VAL A 111 3.32 -21.76 -7.04
CA VAL A 111 3.60 -20.88 -5.90
C VAL A 111 4.83 -20.04 -6.17
N ILE A 112 4.73 -18.71 -5.94
CA ILE A 112 5.88 -17.81 -5.86
C ILE A 112 6.08 -17.42 -4.39
N LEU A 113 7.32 -17.55 -3.90
CA LEU A 113 7.73 -17.25 -2.53
C LEU A 113 8.82 -16.20 -2.49
N GLU A 114 8.81 -15.34 -1.45
CA GLU A 114 9.97 -14.50 -1.14
C GLU A 114 11.11 -15.34 -0.59
N GLN A 115 12.29 -15.20 -1.20
CA GLN A 115 13.48 -16.00 -0.79
C GLN A 115 14.10 -15.48 0.51
N HIS A 116 14.14 -14.14 0.68
CA HIS A 116 14.83 -13.47 1.76
C HIS A 116 13.93 -12.51 2.53
N PRO A 117 12.88 -13.00 3.24
CA PRO A 117 11.99 -12.14 3.98
C PRO A 117 12.75 -11.32 5.02
N PHE A 118 12.29 -10.08 5.25
CA PHE A 118 12.87 -9.20 6.26
C PHE A 118 12.82 -9.86 7.65
N GLY A 119 13.88 -9.68 8.43
CA GLY A 119 13.98 -10.33 9.75
C GLY A 119 14.34 -11.82 9.70
N GLY A 120 14.72 -12.35 8.53
CA GLY A 120 15.16 -13.73 8.39
C GLY A 120 14.04 -14.74 8.53
N GLY A 121 12.85 -14.46 8.00
CA GLY A 121 11.65 -15.32 8.01
C GLY A 121 11.97 -16.78 7.70
N GLY A 122 12.47 -17.48 8.73
CA GLY A 122 13.14 -18.75 8.63
C GLY A 122 12.25 -19.83 8.06
N GLY A 123 12.82 -20.65 7.18
CA GLY A 123 12.18 -21.87 6.71
C GLY A 123 11.55 -21.77 5.33
N GLN A 124 11.65 -20.64 4.59
CA GLN A 124 11.08 -20.59 3.25
C GLN A 124 11.76 -21.57 2.29
N GLU A 125 13.05 -21.87 2.45
CA GLU A 125 13.74 -22.94 1.71
C GLU A 125 13.16 -24.32 2.01
N ALA A 126 12.82 -24.59 3.28
CA ALA A 126 12.20 -25.86 3.66
C ALA A 126 10.77 -25.99 3.11
N ILE A 127 10.01 -24.89 3.10
CA ILE A 127 8.68 -24.82 2.49
C ILE A 127 8.80 -25.01 0.97
N PHE A 128 9.74 -24.34 0.33
CA PHE A 128 10.01 -24.49 -1.11
C PHE A 128 10.26 -25.96 -1.46
N ALA A 129 11.19 -26.62 -0.77
CA ALA A 129 11.50 -28.03 -0.99
C ALA A 129 10.30 -28.94 -0.69
N ARG A 130 9.49 -28.64 0.33
CA ARG A 130 8.26 -29.37 0.66
C ARG A 130 7.25 -29.34 -0.47
N LEU A 131 6.99 -28.14 -1.00
CA LEU A 131 6.04 -27.95 -2.09
C LEU A 131 6.52 -28.64 -3.38
N GLU A 132 7.81 -28.53 -3.72
CA GLU A 132 8.39 -29.28 -4.85
C GLU A 132 8.25 -30.80 -4.68
N ASN A 133 8.51 -31.34 -3.48
CA ASN A 133 8.34 -32.76 -3.19
C ASN A 133 6.88 -33.22 -3.31
N ALA A 134 5.92 -32.32 -3.10
CA ALA A 134 4.49 -32.58 -3.32
C ALA A 134 4.07 -32.46 -4.79
N GLY A 135 5.00 -32.14 -5.71
CA GLY A 135 4.73 -31.97 -7.14
C GLY A 135 4.15 -30.61 -7.50
N ILE A 136 4.18 -29.65 -6.57
CA ILE A 136 3.77 -28.27 -6.80
C ILE A 136 4.92 -27.52 -7.48
N ALA A 137 4.63 -26.77 -8.53
CA ALA A 137 5.61 -25.92 -9.16
C ALA A 137 5.88 -24.68 -8.31
N VAL A 138 7.14 -24.45 -7.93
CA VAL A 138 7.53 -23.33 -7.05
C VAL A 138 8.61 -22.49 -7.71
N ARG A 139 8.55 -21.18 -7.51
CA ARG A 139 9.60 -20.23 -7.91
C ARG A 139 9.87 -19.23 -6.80
N TRP A 140 11.12 -18.77 -6.75
CA TRP A 140 11.46 -17.60 -5.95
C TRP A 140 11.02 -16.33 -6.68
N GLY A 141 10.61 -15.35 -5.90
CA GLY A 141 10.22 -14.03 -6.36
C GLY A 141 11.22 -13.39 -7.31
N ASN A 142 10.75 -12.41 -8.05
CA ASN A 142 11.59 -11.72 -9.04
C ASN A 142 12.58 -10.78 -8.30
N PRO A 143 13.91 -11.02 -8.43
CA PRO A 143 14.94 -10.22 -7.75
C PRO A 143 15.05 -8.75 -8.24
N ALA A 144 14.29 -8.38 -9.28
CA ALA A 144 14.18 -6.98 -9.70
C ALA A 144 13.43 -6.13 -8.67
N PHE A 145 12.59 -6.73 -7.84
CA PHE A 145 11.92 -6.06 -6.72
C PHE A 145 12.73 -6.19 -5.43
N ARG A 146 12.57 -5.23 -4.52
CA ARG A 146 13.23 -5.30 -3.21
C ARG A 146 12.76 -6.50 -2.41
N PHE A 147 11.44 -6.76 -2.43
CA PHE A 147 10.79 -7.95 -1.89
C PHE A 147 9.59 -8.30 -2.77
N THR A 148 9.32 -9.59 -2.93
CA THR A 148 8.02 -10.10 -3.35
C THR A 148 7.10 -10.11 -2.13
N HIS A 149 6.46 -8.95 -1.84
CA HIS A 149 5.64 -8.77 -0.65
C HIS A 149 4.13 -8.89 -0.93
N ILE A 150 3.77 -9.33 -2.10
CA ILE A 150 2.41 -9.64 -2.52
C ILE A 150 1.82 -10.81 -1.71
N LYS A 151 0.50 -10.86 -1.56
CA LYS A 151 -0.25 -11.94 -0.93
C LYS A 151 -1.56 -12.10 -1.68
N THR A 152 -1.48 -12.86 -2.77
CA THR A 152 -2.60 -13.03 -3.70
C THR A 152 -2.70 -14.47 -4.16
N MET A 153 -3.92 -14.97 -4.25
CA MET A 153 -4.22 -16.29 -4.82
C MET A 153 -5.26 -16.11 -5.93
N THR A 154 -5.00 -16.68 -7.10
CA THR A 154 -6.01 -16.81 -8.15
C THR A 154 -6.41 -18.27 -8.33
N ILE A 155 -7.68 -18.53 -8.55
CA ILE A 155 -8.26 -19.86 -8.62
C ILE A 155 -9.12 -19.98 -9.88
N ASP A 156 -8.77 -20.94 -10.72
CA ASP A 156 -9.51 -21.35 -11.95
C ASP A 156 -9.74 -20.20 -12.96
N ASP A 157 -8.99 -19.10 -12.86
CA ASP A 157 -9.22 -17.82 -13.55
C ASP A 157 -10.63 -17.22 -13.29
N GLU A 158 -11.30 -17.65 -12.22
CA GLU A 158 -12.65 -17.23 -11.83
C GLU A 158 -12.69 -16.42 -10.54
N VAL A 159 -11.75 -16.67 -9.63
CA VAL A 159 -11.68 -16.02 -8.31
C VAL A 159 -10.28 -15.46 -8.07
N ALA A 160 -10.20 -14.28 -7.46
CA ALA A 160 -8.97 -13.75 -6.89
C ALA A 160 -9.18 -13.43 -5.40
N ILE A 161 -8.23 -13.87 -4.56
CA ILE A 161 -8.12 -13.51 -3.15
C ILE A 161 -6.95 -12.54 -3.03
N ILE A 162 -7.23 -11.32 -2.57
CA ILE A 162 -6.24 -10.25 -2.37
C ILE A 162 -6.25 -9.90 -0.89
N MET A 163 -5.11 -10.05 -0.20
CA MET A 163 -5.07 -9.93 1.25
C MET A 163 -3.84 -9.19 1.74
N ASN A 164 -3.90 -8.70 2.98
CA ASN A 164 -2.73 -8.12 3.63
C ASN A 164 -1.96 -9.10 4.50
N GLN A 165 -2.53 -10.24 4.83
CA GLN A 165 -1.93 -11.23 5.70
C GLN A 165 -0.92 -12.14 5.00
N ASN A 166 0.12 -12.52 5.72
CA ASN A 166 0.91 -13.70 5.41
C ASN A 166 0.09 -14.97 5.72
N ILE A 167 0.48 -16.10 5.18
CA ILE A 167 -0.18 -17.37 5.48
C ILE A 167 0.58 -18.06 6.63
N THR A 168 0.40 -17.52 7.83
CA THR A 168 1.05 -17.98 9.07
C THR A 168 0.02 -18.22 10.17
N SER A 169 0.34 -19.02 11.16
CA SER A 169 -0.58 -19.23 12.30
C SER A 169 -0.96 -17.91 13.00
N SER A 170 -0.01 -16.99 13.17
CA SER A 170 -0.25 -15.70 13.80
C SER A 170 -1.23 -14.83 13.02
N ALA A 171 -1.20 -14.89 11.68
CA ALA A 171 -2.15 -14.16 10.83
C ALA A 171 -3.60 -14.54 11.13
N PHE A 172 -3.85 -15.82 11.42
CA PHE A 172 -5.19 -16.34 11.72
C PHE A 172 -5.60 -16.28 13.19
N THR A 173 -4.69 -15.90 14.12
CA THR A 173 -4.98 -16.04 15.56
C THR A 173 -4.70 -14.81 16.40
N THR A 174 -3.69 -14.01 16.04
CA THR A 174 -3.21 -12.91 16.87
C THR A 174 -3.05 -11.58 16.12
N ASN A 175 -3.17 -11.61 14.80
CA ASN A 175 -3.08 -10.40 14.00
C ASN A 175 -4.46 -9.85 13.66
N ARG A 176 -4.55 -8.54 13.52
CA ARG A 176 -5.61 -7.89 12.75
C ARG A 176 -5.13 -7.83 11.30
N ASP A 177 -5.77 -8.61 10.47
CA ASP A 177 -5.56 -8.69 9.02
C ASP A 177 -6.91 -8.69 8.29
N SER A 178 -6.89 -8.56 6.98
CA SER A 178 -8.08 -8.68 6.13
C SER A 178 -7.72 -9.09 4.70
N GLY A 179 -8.72 -9.58 4.00
CA GLY A 179 -8.61 -9.88 2.58
C GLY A 179 -9.95 -9.74 1.87
N VAL A 180 -9.87 -9.67 0.57
CA VAL A 180 -11.00 -9.54 -0.36
C VAL A 180 -11.03 -10.76 -1.26
N ILE A 181 -12.20 -11.37 -1.41
CA ILE A 181 -12.50 -12.38 -2.41
C ILE A 181 -13.32 -11.72 -3.50
N THR A 182 -12.87 -11.77 -4.73
CA THR A 182 -13.56 -11.19 -5.88
C THR A 182 -13.66 -12.17 -7.03
N ASN A 183 -14.80 -12.14 -7.72
CA ASN A 183 -15.03 -12.80 -9.00
C ASN A 183 -15.24 -11.78 -10.14
N ASP A 184 -14.85 -10.52 -9.92
CA ASP A 184 -14.83 -9.54 -11.00
C ASP A 184 -13.88 -9.99 -12.11
N PRO A 185 -14.37 -10.22 -13.33
CA PRO A 185 -13.54 -10.80 -14.37
C PRO A 185 -12.35 -9.94 -14.77
N THR A 186 -12.39 -8.62 -14.53
CA THR A 186 -11.28 -7.71 -14.83
C THR A 186 -10.23 -7.78 -13.74
N ALA A 187 -10.63 -7.75 -12.48
CA ALA A 187 -9.72 -7.89 -11.35
C ALA A 187 -9.03 -9.27 -11.37
N VAL A 188 -9.79 -10.35 -11.60
CA VAL A 188 -9.26 -11.71 -11.68
C VAL A 188 -8.24 -11.86 -12.82
N ARG A 189 -8.59 -11.45 -14.05
CA ARG A 189 -7.65 -11.49 -15.18
C ARG A 189 -6.40 -10.64 -14.95
N THR A 190 -6.54 -9.48 -14.31
CA THR A 190 -5.39 -8.63 -14.00
C THR A 190 -4.49 -9.29 -12.96
N ALA A 191 -5.04 -9.87 -11.89
CA ALA A 191 -4.27 -10.60 -10.88
C ALA A 191 -3.54 -11.81 -11.49
N ALA A 192 -4.24 -12.61 -12.31
CA ALA A 192 -3.65 -13.75 -13.01
C ALA A 192 -2.54 -13.34 -14.00
N ALA A 193 -2.73 -12.23 -14.73
CA ALA A 193 -1.71 -11.71 -15.65
C ALA A 193 -0.47 -11.17 -14.90
N ILE A 194 -0.66 -10.55 -13.72
CA ILE A 194 0.43 -10.11 -12.84
C ILE A 194 1.21 -11.34 -12.35
N PHE A 195 0.53 -12.35 -11.82
CA PHE A 195 1.18 -13.60 -11.41
C PHE A 195 1.96 -14.24 -12.57
N ALA A 196 1.39 -14.30 -13.78
CA ALA A 196 2.06 -14.86 -14.94
C ALA A 196 3.31 -14.07 -15.33
N ALA A 197 3.26 -12.74 -15.28
CA ALA A 197 4.41 -11.87 -15.52
C ALA A 197 5.51 -12.09 -14.46
N ASP A 198 5.16 -12.22 -13.19
CA ASP A 198 6.11 -12.47 -12.10
C ASP A 198 6.68 -13.90 -12.19
N TRP A 199 5.83 -14.88 -12.56
CA TRP A 199 6.24 -16.26 -12.81
C TRP A 199 7.27 -16.38 -13.92
N ASP A 200 7.03 -15.74 -15.06
CA ASP A 200 7.89 -15.84 -16.24
C ASP A 200 8.95 -14.74 -16.30
N ARG A 201 8.96 -13.82 -15.33
CA ARG A 201 9.80 -12.61 -15.31
C ARG A 201 9.65 -11.79 -16.59
N GLY A 202 8.40 -11.73 -17.05
CA GLY A 202 7.98 -11.03 -18.25
C GLY A 202 7.65 -9.56 -18.01
N PRO A 203 7.18 -8.85 -19.04
CA PRO A 203 6.74 -7.47 -18.91
C PRO A 203 5.47 -7.39 -18.05
N GLU A 204 5.40 -6.33 -17.24
CA GLU A 204 4.24 -6.09 -16.39
C GLU A 204 2.99 -5.75 -17.22
N PRO A 205 1.83 -6.38 -16.95
CA PRO A 205 0.57 -6.02 -17.59
C PRO A 205 0.03 -4.70 -17.04
N PRO A 206 -0.92 -4.03 -17.74
CA PRO A 206 -1.62 -2.88 -17.19
C PRO A 206 -2.26 -3.22 -15.83
N PRO A 207 -2.00 -2.43 -14.76
CA PRO A 207 -2.38 -2.79 -13.40
C PRO A 207 -3.87 -2.58 -13.06
N ALA A 208 -4.59 -1.75 -13.83
CA ALA A 208 -5.99 -1.43 -13.53
C ALA A 208 -6.93 -2.65 -13.70
N PRO A 209 -7.88 -2.86 -12.77
CA PRO A 209 -8.31 -1.95 -11.70
C PRO A 209 -7.50 -2.04 -10.39
N LEU A 210 -6.50 -2.92 -10.30
CA LEU A 210 -5.75 -3.20 -9.08
C LEU A 210 -4.76 -2.09 -8.70
N VAL A 211 -4.36 -2.09 -7.45
CA VAL A 211 -3.31 -1.24 -6.88
C VAL A 211 -2.04 -2.06 -6.82
N VAL A 212 -1.02 -1.68 -7.59
CA VAL A 212 0.19 -2.48 -7.79
C VAL A 212 1.45 -1.66 -7.53
N SER A 213 2.30 -2.14 -6.63
CA SER A 213 3.65 -1.59 -6.46
C SER A 213 4.64 -2.33 -7.38
N PRO A 214 5.63 -1.61 -7.91
CA PRO A 214 5.89 -0.17 -7.77
C PRO A 214 5.13 0.70 -8.79
N THR A 215 4.18 0.18 -9.56
CA THR A 215 3.67 0.76 -10.80
C THR A 215 2.69 1.92 -10.60
N ASN A 216 1.62 1.71 -9.78
CA ASN A 216 0.58 2.72 -9.59
C ASN A 216 0.15 2.90 -8.12
N ALA A 217 0.75 2.16 -7.18
CA ALA A 217 0.28 2.13 -5.80
C ALA A 217 0.32 3.51 -5.13
N ARG A 218 1.42 4.24 -5.25
CA ARG A 218 1.57 5.59 -4.69
C ARG A 218 0.48 6.53 -5.18
N GLU A 219 0.32 6.64 -6.49
CA GLU A 219 -0.70 7.51 -7.12
C GLU A 219 -2.12 7.14 -6.65
N ARG A 220 -2.43 5.84 -6.65
CA ARG A 220 -3.75 5.33 -6.30
C ARG A 220 -4.11 5.56 -4.82
N LEU A 221 -3.17 5.33 -3.90
CA LEU A 221 -3.38 5.54 -2.48
C LEU A 221 -3.44 7.02 -2.13
N LEU A 222 -2.56 7.85 -2.69
CA LEU A 222 -2.66 9.31 -2.56
C LEU A 222 -3.99 9.83 -3.10
N GLY A 223 -4.42 9.36 -4.28
CA GLY A 223 -5.72 9.73 -4.86
C GLY A 223 -6.90 9.34 -3.97
N LEU A 224 -6.86 8.15 -3.33
CA LEU A 224 -7.89 7.73 -2.39
C LEU A 224 -7.95 8.66 -1.17
N VAL A 225 -6.81 8.96 -0.53
CA VAL A 225 -6.72 9.87 0.63
C VAL A 225 -7.18 11.28 0.27
N GLN A 226 -6.73 11.80 -0.88
CA GLN A 226 -7.08 13.15 -1.33
C GLN A 226 -8.55 13.31 -1.72
N SER A 227 -9.20 12.22 -2.13
CA SER A 227 -10.60 12.23 -2.53
C SER A 227 -11.60 12.24 -1.37
N ALA A 228 -11.17 11.92 -0.15
CA ALA A 228 -12.01 11.90 1.03
C ALA A 228 -12.52 13.30 1.38
N ARG A 229 -13.79 13.35 1.79
CA ARG A 229 -14.52 14.59 2.10
C ARG A 229 -15.06 14.64 3.53
N GLN A 230 -15.28 13.49 4.17
CA GLN A 230 -15.88 13.39 5.50
C GLN A 230 -14.98 12.64 6.48
N SER A 231 -14.46 11.47 6.08
CA SER A 231 -13.67 10.63 6.99
C SER A 231 -12.62 9.81 6.26
N LEU A 232 -11.54 9.51 6.99
CA LEU A 232 -10.53 8.52 6.64
C LEU A 232 -10.26 7.63 7.85
N ASP A 233 -10.54 6.35 7.71
CA ASP A 233 -10.23 5.33 8.70
C ASP A 233 -9.08 4.46 8.17
N VAL A 234 -7.97 4.43 8.89
CA VAL A 234 -6.73 3.81 8.42
C VAL A 234 -6.21 2.77 9.39
N TYR A 235 -6.05 1.53 8.92
CA TYR A 235 -5.17 0.56 9.56
C TYR A 235 -3.81 0.59 8.87
N ALA A 236 -2.74 0.71 9.63
CA ALA A 236 -1.39 0.65 9.10
C ALA A 236 -0.46 -0.18 9.98
N GLU A 237 0.25 -1.13 9.39
CA GLU A 237 1.36 -1.80 10.04
C GLU A 237 2.58 -0.86 10.09
N VAL A 238 2.92 -0.26 8.95
CA VAL A 238 4.01 0.72 8.80
C VAL A 238 3.43 2.02 8.23
N LEU A 239 3.74 3.13 8.88
CA LEU A 239 3.24 4.45 8.51
C LEU A 239 4.39 5.47 8.58
N ARG A 240 5.15 5.59 7.48
CA ARG A 240 6.35 6.45 7.40
C ARG A 240 6.63 7.06 6.04
N ASP A 241 5.73 6.89 5.05
CA ASP A 241 5.90 7.55 3.75
C ASP A 241 5.58 9.04 3.86
N PRO A 242 6.52 9.95 3.55
CA PRO A 242 6.31 11.38 3.76
C PRO A 242 5.12 11.95 2.99
N GLU A 243 4.91 11.53 1.73
CA GLU A 243 3.81 12.05 0.91
C GLU A 243 2.44 11.56 1.43
N ILE A 244 2.36 10.33 1.92
CA ILE A 244 1.15 9.81 2.56
C ILE A 244 0.88 10.54 3.89
N LEU A 245 1.91 10.77 4.72
CA LEU A 245 1.76 11.53 5.96
C LEU A 245 1.26 12.95 5.69
N GLU A 246 1.85 13.63 4.72
CA GLU A 246 1.43 14.97 4.29
C GLU A 246 -0.01 14.97 3.75
N ALA A 247 -0.39 13.96 2.98
CA ALA A 247 -1.75 13.84 2.45
C ALA A 247 -2.80 13.62 3.55
N LEU A 248 -2.48 12.83 4.59
CA LEU A 248 -3.34 12.62 5.77
C LEU A 248 -3.48 13.92 6.58
N ILE A 249 -2.38 14.64 6.82
CA ILE A 249 -2.40 15.94 7.51
C ILE A 249 -3.21 16.97 6.70
N ALA A 250 -3.03 17.00 5.39
CA ALA A 250 -3.81 17.88 4.52
C ALA A 250 -5.31 17.52 4.53
N ALA A 251 -5.67 16.23 4.63
CA ALA A 251 -7.06 15.81 4.76
C ALA A 251 -7.68 16.33 6.08
N GLU A 252 -6.99 16.13 7.21
CA GLU A 252 -7.41 16.66 8.53
C GLU A 252 -7.56 18.19 8.49
N THR A 253 -6.61 18.90 7.90
CA THR A 253 -6.65 20.37 7.73
C THR A 253 -7.85 20.84 6.89
N ARG A 254 -8.32 20.02 5.93
CA ARG A 254 -9.53 20.29 5.14
C ARG A 254 -10.84 20.02 5.91
N GLY A 255 -10.76 19.50 7.14
CA GLY A 255 -11.91 19.14 7.96
C GLY A 255 -12.40 17.70 7.75
N VAL A 256 -11.62 16.85 7.06
CA VAL A 256 -11.86 15.40 7.01
C VAL A 256 -11.44 14.80 8.34
N GLN A 257 -12.30 14.04 8.99
CA GLN A 257 -11.95 13.31 10.22
C GLN A 257 -10.99 12.17 9.89
N VAL A 258 -9.74 12.27 10.29
CA VAL A 258 -8.74 11.21 10.08
C VAL A 258 -8.54 10.42 11.36
N ARG A 259 -8.76 9.10 11.30
CA ARG A 259 -8.58 8.17 12.42
C ARG A 259 -7.64 7.05 12.01
N ILE A 260 -6.71 6.68 12.89
CA ILE A 260 -5.69 5.67 12.58
C ILE A 260 -5.62 4.65 13.71
N VAL A 261 -5.56 3.36 13.35
CA VAL A 261 -5.28 2.25 14.27
C VAL A 261 -3.97 1.59 13.87
N VAL A 262 -3.04 1.53 14.82
CA VAL A 262 -1.70 0.94 14.64
C VAL A 262 -1.33 0.09 15.87
N SER A 263 -0.35 -0.79 15.73
CA SER A 263 0.28 -1.44 16.89
C SER A 263 1.19 -0.47 17.65
N PRO A 264 1.32 -0.63 18.99
CA PRO A 264 2.32 0.09 19.75
C PRO A 264 3.72 -0.41 19.34
N SER A 265 4.47 0.44 18.64
CA SER A 265 5.84 0.17 18.21
C SER A 265 6.69 1.43 18.38
N PRO A 266 7.93 1.33 18.85
CA PRO A 266 8.85 2.48 18.88
C PRO A 266 9.29 2.92 17.47
N ASP A 267 9.19 2.05 16.46
CA ASP A 267 9.81 2.24 15.14
C ASP A 267 9.27 3.44 14.36
N PHE A 268 8.03 3.87 14.62
CA PHE A 268 7.41 5.06 13.98
C PHE A 268 6.76 5.99 15.01
N ALA A 269 7.38 6.12 16.16
CA ALA A 269 6.90 7.01 17.21
C ALA A 269 6.91 8.48 16.77
N ALA A 270 7.91 8.89 15.99
CA ALA A 270 8.04 10.25 15.47
C ALA A 270 6.93 10.59 14.47
N GLU A 271 6.63 9.70 13.55
CA GLU A 271 5.58 9.88 12.55
C GLU A 271 4.19 9.91 13.21
N ARG A 272 3.92 9.01 14.15
CA ARG A 272 2.66 9.06 14.93
C ARG A 272 2.53 10.36 15.70
N HIS A 273 3.62 10.84 16.27
CA HIS A 273 3.66 12.10 17.00
C HIS A 273 3.37 13.30 16.09
N GLN A 274 3.97 13.32 14.91
CA GLN A 274 3.70 14.33 13.87
C GLN A 274 2.22 14.36 13.49
N LEU A 275 1.62 13.21 13.24
CA LEU A 275 0.21 13.08 12.88
C LEU A 275 -0.71 13.50 14.02
N ALA A 276 -0.44 13.05 15.25
CA ALA A 276 -1.23 13.43 16.43
C ALA A 276 -1.17 14.95 16.70
N THR A 277 0.00 15.58 16.51
CA THR A 277 0.18 17.04 16.64
C THR A 277 -0.65 17.80 15.56
N ALA A 278 -0.87 17.19 14.40
CA ALA A 278 -1.72 17.75 13.36
C ALA A 278 -3.23 17.56 13.61
N GLY A 279 -3.64 16.92 14.72
CA GLY A 279 -5.03 16.72 15.11
C GLY A 279 -5.60 15.35 14.76
N ILE A 280 -4.83 14.46 14.15
CA ILE A 280 -5.28 13.11 13.76
C ILE A 280 -5.43 12.23 15.00
N ASP A 281 -6.60 11.56 15.15
CA ASP A 281 -6.85 10.65 16.27
C ASP A 281 -6.25 9.26 16.01
N ILE A 282 -5.19 8.95 16.76
CA ILE A 282 -4.44 7.69 16.63
C ILE A 282 -4.72 6.80 17.84
N ARG A 283 -5.02 5.54 17.60
CA ARG A 283 -5.22 4.50 18.62
C ARG A 283 -4.17 3.41 18.50
N LEU A 284 -3.59 3.06 19.63
CA LEU A 284 -2.63 1.98 19.78
C LEU A 284 -3.38 0.71 20.17
N MET A 285 -3.40 -0.29 19.31
CA MET A 285 -4.05 -1.59 19.56
C MET A 285 -3.04 -2.57 20.13
N GLY A 286 -3.16 -2.91 21.42
CA GLY A 286 -2.21 -3.79 22.10
C GLY A 286 -2.64 -5.26 22.24
N HIS A 287 -3.91 -5.59 21.97
CA HIS A 287 -4.45 -6.95 22.12
C HIS A 287 -4.34 -7.79 20.84
N LEU A 288 -4.21 -7.17 19.68
CA LEU A 288 -3.86 -7.81 18.40
C LEU A 288 -2.71 -7.04 17.76
N TYR A 289 -1.88 -7.72 16.99
CA TYR A 289 -0.90 -7.05 16.16
C TYR A 289 -1.59 -6.51 14.89
N VAL A 290 -1.54 -5.21 14.67
CA VAL A 290 -2.09 -4.58 13.47
C VAL A 290 -1.13 -4.82 12.31
N HIS A 291 -1.44 -5.83 11.52
CA HIS A 291 -0.74 -6.12 10.27
C HIS A 291 -1.57 -5.68 9.05
N ALA A 292 -2.81 -5.25 9.28
CA ALA A 292 -3.71 -4.77 8.23
C ALA A 292 -3.18 -3.50 7.54
N LYS A 293 -3.40 -3.40 6.23
CA LYS A 293 -3.19 -2.24 5.38
C LYS A 293 -4.52 -1.94 4.71
N VAL A 294 -5.31 -1.07 5.34
CA VAL A 294 -6.67 -0.72 4.93
C VAL A 294 -6.84 0.79 5.04
N ILE A 295 -7.40 1.40 4.01
CA ILE A 295 -7.80 2.82 4.02
C ILE A 295 -9.27 2.87 3.62
N ILE A 296 -10.15 3.31 4.52
CA ILE A 296 -11.58 3.50 4.26
C ILE A 296 -11.82 5.00 4.09
N ALA A 297 -12.31 5.42 2.94
CA ALA A 297 -12.64 6.81 2.63
C ALA A 297 -14.16 7.00 2.62
N ASP A 298 -14.65 7.89 3.46
CA ASP A 298 -16.06 8.33 3.60
C ASP A 298 -17.05 7.16 3.88
N GLY A 299 -16.55 5.97 4.24
CA GLY A 299 -17.37 4.76 4.32
C GLY A 299 -17.90 4.27 2.95
N GLU A 300 -17.45 4.88 1.85
CA GLU A 300 -17.92 4.60 0.48
C GLU A 300 -16.92 3.77 -0.33
N ARG A 301 -15.64 3.81 0.00
CA ARG A 301 -14.58 3.07 -0.66
C ARG A 301 -13.55 2.60 0.34
N ALA A 302 -13.02 1.40 0.14
CA ALA A 302 -11.91 0.91 0.94
C ALA A 302 -10.82 0.29 0.07
N PHE A 303 -9.58 0.66 0.34
CA PHE A 303 -8.40 -0.06 -0.11
C PHE A 303 -8.12 -1.20 0.86
N VAL A 304 -7.83 -2.39 0.32
CA VAL A 304 -7.30 -3.56 1.03
C VAL A 304 -6.16 -4.13 0.20
N GLY A 305 -4.98 -4.30 0.78
CA GLY A 305 -3.83 -4.82 0.04
C GLY A 305 -2.62 -5.09 0.89
N SER A 306 -1.53 -5.47 0.25
CA SER A 306 -0.27 -5.78 0.93
C SER A 306 0.59 -4.54 1.19
N GLN A 307 0.28 -3.40 0.56
CA GLN A 307 1.08 -2.18 0.60
C GLN A 307 1.14 -1.57 2.00
N ASN A 308 2.31 -1.57 2.59
CA ASN A 308 2.63 -0.69 3.72
C ASN A 308 2.73 0.77 3.26
N LEU A 309 2.42 1.70 4.15
CA LEU A 309 2.54 3.13 3.87
C LEU A 309 3.99 3.59 4.08
N SER A 310 4.88 3.09 3.23
CA SER A 310 6.33 3.37 3.23
C SER A 310 6.88 3.43 1.80
N ALA A 311 7.90 4.23 1.54
CA ALA A 311 8.52 4.36 0.22
C ALA A 311 9.01 3.02 -0.35
N THR A 312 9.60 2.16 0.49
CA THR A 312 10.01 0.81 0.06
C THR A 312 8.84 -0.01 -0.47
N SER A 313 7.72 0.00 0.25
CA SER A 313 6.52 -0.76 -0.13
C SER A 313 5.86 -0.19 -1.39
N LEU A 314 5.79 1.13 -1.50
CA LEU A 314 5.11 1.78 -2.63
C LEU A 314 5.93 1.77 -3.92
N ASP A 315 7.27 1.88 -3.82
CA ASP A 315 8.13 2.18 -4.97
C ASP A 315 9.16 1.09 -5.29
N GLN A 316 9.35 0.06 -4.45
CA GLN A 316 10.43 -0.91 -4.63
C GLN A 316 9.98 -2.37 -4.50
N ASN A 317 8.96 -2.65 -3.68
CA ASN A 317 8.44 -4.00 -3.51
C ASN A 317 7.50 -4.38 -4.66
N ARG A 318 7.29 -5.69 -4.81
CA ARG A 318 6.15 -6.24 -5.54
C ARG A 318 4.99 -6.42 -4.57
N GLU A 319 3.91 -5.63 -4.75
CA GLU A 319 2.74 -5.62 -3.87
C GLU A 319 1.45 -5.50 -4.68
N LEU A 320 0.35 -6.00 -4.13
CA LEU A 320 -0.94 -5.95 -4.79
C LEU A 320 -2.07 -5.63 -3.80
N GLY A 321 -3.00 -4.79 -4.23
CA GLY A 321 -4.18 -4.41 -3.49
C GLY A 321 -5.36 -4.09 -4.41
N ILE A 322 -6.51 -3.88 -3.82
CA ILE A 322 -7.77 -3.60 -4.49
C ILE A 322 -8.52 -2.49 -3.78
N VAL A 323 -9.25 -1.66 -4.55
CA VAL A 323 -10.23 -0.72 -3.98
C VAL A 323 -11.63 -1.29 -4.20
N ILE A 324 -12.40 -1.38 -3.13
CA ILE A 324 -13.77 -1.89 -3.14
C ILE A 324 -14.76 -0.79 -2.77
N ALA A 325 -16.03 -0.94 -3.20
CA ALA A 325 -17.14 -0.04 -2.87
C ALA A 325 -18.45 -0.79 -2.60
N ASP A 326 -18.40 -2.10 -2.39
CA ASP A 326 -19.58 -2.88 -2.04
C ASP A 326 -20.05 -2.50 -0.62
N PRO A 327 -21.33 -2.06 -0.46
CA PRO A 327 -21.80 -1.52 0.82
C PRO A 327 -21.79 -2.54 1.97
N ILE A 328 -22.01 -3.83 1.69
CA ILE A 328 -22.04 -4.87 2.73
C ILE A 328 -20.63 -5.11 3.27
N ASN A 329 -19.67 -5.25 2.36
CA ASN A 329 -18.27 -5.46 2.72
C ASN A 329 -17.64 -4.23 3.36
N LEU A 330 -17.98 -3.02 2.88
CA LEU A 330 -17.57 -1.76 3.51
C LEU A 330 -18.11 -1.63 4.92
N ALA A 331 -19.40 -1.92 5.15
CA ALA A 331 -20.00 -1.86 6.48
C ALA A 331 -19.31 -2.84 7.45
N ARG A 332 -18.85 -4.00 6.97
CA ARG A 332 -18.10 -4.96 7.77
C ARG A 332 -16.73 -4.42 8.17
N LEU A 333 -15.97 -3.86 7.23
CA LEU A 333 -14.67 -3.23 7.49
C LEU A 333 -14.80 -2.05 8.46
N THR A 334 -15.73 -1.13 8.19
CA THR A 334 -15.99 0.05 9.02
C THR A 334 -16.41 -0.32 10.45
N ARG A 335 -17.30 -1.32 10.59
CA ARG A 335 -17.71 -1.79 11.91
C ARG A 335 -16.53 -2.38 12.70
N THR A 336 -15.68 -3.15 12.05
CA THR A 336 -14.49 -3.72 12.70
C THR A 336 -13.52 -2.62 13.10
N PHE A 337 -13.28 -1.66 12.20
CA PHE A 337 -12.46 -0.49 12.52
C PHE A 337 -12.98 0.26 13.75
N GLU A 338 -14.29 0.51 13.82
CA GLU A 338 -14.90 1.21 14.95
C GLU A 338 -14.73 0.46 16.29
N ILE A 339 -14.84 -0.87 16.28
CA ILE A 339 -14.60 -1.70 17.47
C ILE A 339 -13.14 -1.57 17.92
N ASP A 340 -12.19 -1.74 17.00
CA ASP A 340 -10.77 -1.69 17.30
C ASP A 340 -10.32 -0.29 17.72
N PHE A 341 -10.87 0.74 17.07
CA PHE A 341 -10.57 2.12 17.40
C PHE A 341 -11.02 2.48 18.81
N ARG A 342 -12.23 2.06 19.23
CA ARG A 342 -12.72 2.25 20.60
C ARG A 342 -11.92 1.47 21.65
N ALA A 343 -11.45 0.28 21.29
CA ALA A 343 -10.66 -0.57 22.18
C ALA A 343 -9.19 -0.13 22.30
N GLY A 344 -8.68 0.63 21.34
CA GLY A 344 -7.30 1.12 21.31
C GLY A 344 -7.04 2.24 22.32
N THR A 345 -5.81 2.30 22.84
CA THR A 345 -5.36 3.38 23.73
C THR A 345 -5.01 4.61 22.89
N PRO A 346 -5.46 5.83 23.27
CA PRO A 346 -5.07 7.04 22.57
C PRO A 346 -3.55 7.21 22.53
N GLN A 347 -3.03 7.66 21.38
CA GLN A 347 -1.65 8.14 21.29
C GLN A 347 -1.55 9.45 22.09
N GLU A 348 -0.67 9.49 23.08
CA GLU A 348 -0.42 10.72 23.82
C GLU A 348 0.18 11.79 22.90
N THR A 349 -0.37 12.99 22.97
CA THR A 349 0.26 14.21 22.45
C THR A 349 1.15 14.80 23.55
N PRO A 350 2.31 15.35 23.20
CA PRO A 350 3.25 15.90 24.17
C PRO A 350 2.71 17.08 24.93
#